data_8adadebd6b88996c28955d1bd98e2f11
#
_entry.id   8adadebd6b88996c28955d1bd98e2f11
#
_cell.length_a   1.000
_cell.length_b   1.000
_cell.length_c   1.000
_cell.angle_alpha   90.00
_cell.angle_beta   90.00
_cell.angle_gamma   90.00
#
_symmetry.space_group_name_H-M   'P 1'
#
loop_
_entity.id
_entity.type
_entity.pdbx_description
1 polymer ?
#
loop_
_entity_poly.entity_id
_entity_poly.type
_entity_poly.pdbx_seq_one_letter_code
_entity_poly.pdbx_strand_id
1 'polypeptide(L)'
;MLKGLVLLTVCASLLLVGIISNQSFAANGHFHILEWEGFDTTERPDIDCEFWVEYCRAMHEGWKQPQQIAVDDEGNIYVTDTGNSRIQKFTDNGEFLSIWETKGFENGKLLSPVGIVIYENNVYVVDDKQNTVQKFDSDGNFILKWGGSGNENGEFNKPRGITIDSNGIVYVADSMNHRIQQFTTDGEFLSSFGKYGFGDGKLKTPVDIAVYEDFIYVSDPGNHKIERYNSDGIFLKSFDYSFGGAKVQPGGLTADPNGNVYFVDTVKYRVVQMDSDGKTIASWGGVGRGDSKFTEPKDLVLDNQGYLFVLDSTVGLVQKFQTPIVAEMQEALAAEQFRKLQELAYAEETDESEIELVEEIAVPEEPSVPDTTKPIISTPMDLVVEATGSLTSVDLGEAIAIDESGIQLIINNSPTLFSLGTSTIIWTAIDNNGNSAFAIQQVDVVDTIPPTISSIPDIIVEAVVPFENIVELQQPIADDILGVVSITNDAPEFFPVGETMVTWTATDVGGNTANIEQKITV
;
A
#
# COMPACT_ATOMS: atom_id res chain seq x y z
N MET A 1 41.99 7.29 29.72
CA MET A 1 40.77 6.54 30.10
C MET A 1 39.61 6.79 29.13
N LEU A 2 39.49 7.99 28.54
CA LEU A 2 38.41 8.29 27.57
C LEU A 2 38.42 7.43 26.30
N LYS A 3 39.59 7.08 25.75
CA LYS A 3 39.67 6.19 24.55
C LYS A 3 39.08 4.78 24.76
N GLY A 4 39.01 4.32 26.01
CA GLY A 4 38.41 3.04 26.35
C GLY A 4 36.86 3.10 26.45
N LEU A 5 36.33 4.28 26.81
CA LEU A 5 34.89 4.47 26.99
C LEU A 5 34.18 4.60 25.62
N VAL A 6 34.78 5.36 24.68
CA VAL A 6 34.26 5.48 23.30
C VAL A 6 34.28 4.12 22.56
N LEU A 7 35.33 3.31 22.82
CA LEU A 7 35.40 1.96 22.22
C LEU A 7 34.37 0.99 22.84
N LEU A 8 34.02 1.15 24.12
CA LEU A 8 32.98 0.36 24.80
C LEU A 8 31.56 0.75 24.33
N THR A 9 31.30 2.03 24.05
CA THR A 9 30.02 2.49 23.51
C THR A 9 29.83 2.02 22.06
N VAL A 10 30.87 2.04 21.24
CA VAL A 10 30.86 1.51 19.88
C VAL A 10 30.68 -0.03 19.89
N CYS A 11 31.29 -0.74 20.85
CA CYS A 11 31.04 -2.17 21.03
C CYS A 11 29.64 -2.48 21.58
N ALA A 12 29.03 -1.61 22.38
CA ALA A 12 27.65 -1.79 22.87
C ALA A 12 26.62 -1.56 21.75
N SER A 13 26.84 -0.57 20.87
CA SER A 13 25.98 -0.36 19.69
C SER A 13 26.15 -1.48 18.65
N LEU A 14 27.33 -2.04 18.48
CA LEU A 14 27.56 -3.24 17.68
C LEU A 14 26.95 -4.51 18.31
N LEU A 15 26.84 -4.57 19.65
CA LEU A 15 26.12 -5.64 20.37
C LEU A 15 24.60 -5.46 20.29
N LEU A 16 24.05 -4.25 20.19
CA LEU A 16 22.62 -4.02 19.95
C LEU A 16 22.21 -4.39 18.52
N VAL A 17 23.03 -4.12 17.52
CA VAL A 17 22.88 -4.65 16.16
C VAL A 17 23.01 -6.19 16.16
N GLY A 18 23.84 -6.75 17.07
CA GLY A 18 23.99 -8.20 17.27
C GLY A 18 22.85 -8.86 18.08
N ILE A 19 22.07 -8.12 18.85
CA ILE A 19 20.92 -8.66 19.62
C ILE A 19 19.67 -8.77 18.72
N ILE A 20 19.54 -7.96 17.67
CA ILE A 20 18.56 -8.18 16.60
C ILE A 20 18.88 -9.46 15.79
N SER A 21 20.10 -9.99 15.88
CA SER A 21 20.55 -11.18 15.14
C SER A 21 20.17 -12.52 15.76
N ASN A 22 19.36 -12.57 16.81
CA ASN A 22 18.91 -13.84 17.42
C ASN A 22 17.48 -14.23 17.03
N GLN A 23 16.92 -13.57 16.03
CA GLN A 23 15.74 -14.05 15.32
C GLN A 23 16.22 -15.03 14.23
N SER A 24 15.51 -16.12 14.05
CA SER A 24 15.88 -17.18 13.12
C SER A 24 16.11 -16.65 11.71
N PHE A 25 17.35 -16.59 11.26
CA PHE A 25 17.70 -16.28 9.89
C PHE A 25 17.06 -17.30 8.94
N ALA A 26 16.03 -16.90 8.21
CA ALA A 26 15.74 -17.60 6.98
C ALA A 26 16.92 -17.35 6.04
N ALA A 27 17.52 -18.39 5.51
CA ALA A 27 18.61 -18.28 4.55
C ALA A 27 18.14 -17.36 3.41
N ASN A 28 18.76 -16.18 3.23
CA ASN A 28 18.53 -15.15 2.22
C ASN A 28 17.90 -13.82 2.68
N GLY A 29 18.00 -13.44 3.94
CA GLY A 29 17.73 -12.05 4.38
C GLY A 29 16.27 -11.68 4.63
N HIS A 30 15.34 -12.63 4.66
CA HIS A 30 13.96 -12.38 5.10
C HIS A 30 13.77 -12.80 6.56
N PHE A 31 13.23 -11.91 7.39
CA PHE A 31 13.02 -12.14 8.81
C PHE A 31 11.53 -12.19 9.11
N HIS A 32 11.09 -13.24 9.81
CA HIS A 32 9.78 -13.27 10.45
C HIS A 32 9.79 -12.27 11.62
N ILE A 33 8.81 -11.36 11.66
CA ILE A 33 8.70 -10.32 12.68
C ILE A 33 7.53 -10.60 13.61
N LEU A 34 6.36 -10.92 13.03
CA LEU A 34 5.11 -11.01 13.75
C LEU A 34 4.16 -11.98 13.05
N GLU A 35 3.29 -12.63 13.83
CA GLU A 35 2.14 -13.37 13.31
C GLU A 35 0.90 -13.05 14.13
N TRP A 36 -0.28 -13.07 13.52
CA TRP A 36 -1.56 -12.94 14.20
C TRP A 36 -2.67 -13.71 13.48
N GLU A 37 -3.66 -14.12 14.25
CA GLU A 37 -4.83 -14.85 13.79
C GLU A 37 -6.02 -13.90 13.57
N GLY A 38 -7.04 -14.39 12.88
CA GLY A 38 -8.33 -13.70 12.76
C GLY A 38 -8.95 -13.50 14.15
N PHE A 39 -9.61 -12.36 14.31
CA PHE A 39 -10.17 -11.98 15.60
C PHE A 39 -11.20 -13.01 16.11
N ASP A 40 -10.94 -13.56 17.30
CA ASP A 40 -11.81 -14.47 18.05
C ASP A 40 -12.12 -13.82 19.41
N THR A 41 -13.40 -13.64 19.72
CA THR A 41 -13.87 -13.03 20.97
C THR A 41 -13.80 -13.95 22.18
N THR A 42 -13.55 -15.23 22.00
CA THR A 42 -13.46 -16.17 23.15
C THR A 42 -12.30 -15.86 24.09
N GLU A 43 -11.31 -15.08 23.64
CA GLU A 43 -10.15 -14.67 24.43
C GLU A 43 -10.29 -13.29 25.09
N ARG A 44 -11.38 -12.54 24.83
CA ARG A 44 -11.70 -11.26 25.47
C ARG A 44 -12.97 -11.32 26.33
N PRO A 45 -12.85 -11.72 27.61
CA PRO A 45 -13.99 -11.81 28.52
C PRO A 45 -14.56 -10.44 28.97
N ASP A 46 -13.97 -9.33 28.52
CA ASP A 46 -14.32 -7.95 28.83
C ASP A 46 -15.34 -7.32 27.86
N ILE A 47 -15.73 -8.03 26.79
CA ILE A 47 -16.81 -7.57 25.90
C ILE A 47 -18.14 -8.05 26.47
N ASP A 48 -18.98 -7.09 26.91
CA ASP A 48 -20.33 -7.35 27.41
C ASP A 48 -21.25 -7.76 26.26
N CYS A 49 -21.38 -9.06 26.04
CA CYS A 49 -22.21 -9.63 24.98
C CYS A 49 -23.71 -9.62 25.29
N GLU A 50 -24.16 -9.20 26.48
CA GLU A 50 -25.59 -9.13 26.82
C GLU A 50 -26.28 -7.98 26.08
N PHE A 51 -25.57 -6.90 25.75
CA PHE A 51 -26.13 -5.72 25.08
C PHE A 51 -26.03 -5.75 23.54
N TRP A 52 -25.12 -6.57 22.95
CA TRP A 52 -24.82 -6.63 21.52
C TRP A 52 -24.79 -8.06 20.98
N VAL A 53 -25.86 -8.81 21.21
CA VAL A 53 -25.94 -10.25 20.90
C VAL A 53 -25.61 -10.59 19.42
N GLU A 54 -26.03 -9.76 18.47
CA GLU A 54 -25.69 -9.95 17.05
C GLU A 54 -24.21 -9.66 16.74
N TYR A 55 -23.65 -8.64 17.36
CA TYR A 55 -22.25 -8.26 17.20
C TYR A 55 -21.31 -9.34 17.81
N CYS A 56 -21.62 -9.79 19.02
CA CYS A 56 -20.86 -10.87 19.68
C CYS A 56 -20.97 -12.22 18.96
N ARG A 57 -22.11 -12.52 18.34
CA ARG A 57 -22.31 -13.77 17.60
C ARG A 57 -21.47 -13.83 16.32
N ALA A 58 -21.29 -12.68 15.69
CA ALA A 58 -20.46 -12.53 14.49
C ALA A 58 -18.96 -12.65 14.78
N MET A 59 -18.55 -12.27 15.98
CA MET A 59 -17.15 -12.25 16.41
C MET A 59 -16.67 -13.59 17.00
N HIS A 60 -17.55 -14.59 17.19
CA HIS A 60 -17.23 -15.88 17.80
C HIS A 60 -16.50 -16.87 16.89
N GLU A 61 -16.33 -16.53 15.61
CA GLU A 61 -15.61 -17.38 14.67
C GLU A 61 -14.39 -16.64 14.13
N GLY A 62 -13.20 -17.11 14.39
CA GLY A 62 -11.97 -16.69 13.71
C GLY A 62 -12.09 -16.78 12.18
N TRP A 63 -11.05 -16.52 11.45
CA TRP A 63 -11.10 -16.63 9.97
C TRP A 63 -11.47 -18.02 9.50
N LYS A 64 -12.30 -18.07 8.47
CA LYS A 64 -12.71 -19.30 7.82
C LYS A 64 -12.37 -19.28 6.35
N GLN A 65 -11.37 -20.05 5.96
CA GLN A 65 -10.90 -20.10 4.57
C GLN A 65 -10.62 -18.72 3.97
N PRO A 66 -9.84 -17.85 4.62
CA PRO A 66 -9.48 -16.57 4.05
C PRO A 66 -8.71 -16.81 2.74
N GLN A 67 -8.89 -15.92 1.74
CA GLN A 67 -8.33 -16.13 0.41
C GLN A 67 -7.33 -15.05 0.01
N GLN A 68 -7.60 -13.78 0.28
CA GLN A 68 -6.72 -12.69 -0.14
C GLN A 68 -6.56 -11.65 0.96
N ILE A 69 -5.43 -10.94 0.89
CA ILE A 69 -5.00 -9.90 1.82
C ILE A 69 -4.62 -8.65 1.03
N ALA A 70 -4.97 -7.47 1.55
CA ALA A 70 -4.58 -6.19 0.98
C ALA A 70 -4.15 -5.24 2.09
N VAL A 71 -3.41 -4.19 1.74
CA VAL A 71 -2.95 -3.15 2.65
C VAL A 71 -3.36 -1.78 2.11
N ASP A 72 -3.80 -0.87 2.99
CA ASP A 72 -4.01 0.53 2.64
C ASP A 72 -2.74 1.37 2.85
N ASP A 73 -2.79 2.64 2.44
CA ASP A 73 -1.65 3.56 2.54
C ASP A 73 -1.25 3.88 3.99
N GLU A 74 -2.17 3.66 4.94
CA GLU A 74 -1.94 3.82 6.39
C GLU A 74 -1.31 2.57 7.01
N GLY A 75 -1.13 1.49 6.24
CA GLY A 75 -0.60 0.21 6.67
C GLY A 75 -1.65 -0.73 7.26
N ASN A 76 -2.94 -0.39 7.22
CA ASN A 76 -3.97 -1.30 7.72
C ASN A 76 -4.18 -2.48 6.77
N ILE A 77 -4.39 -3.64 7.35
CA ILE A 77 -4.50 -4.93 6.67
C ILE A 77 -5.97 -5.32 6.54
N TYR A 78 -6.39 -5.66 5.33
CA TYR A 78 -7.73 -6.15 5.03
C TYR A 78 -7.66 -7.60 4.57
N VAL A 79 -8.53 -8.45 5.12
CA VAL A 79 -8.57 -9.89 4.80
C VAL A 79 -9.96 -10.29 4.34
N THR A 80 -10.03 -10.98 3.21
CA THR A 80 -11.27 -11.63 2.75
C THR A 80 -11.52 -12.90 3.57
N ASP A 81 -12.39 -12.85 4.56
CA ASP A 81 -12.83 -13.98 5.36
C ASP A 81 -13.96 -14.73 4.62
N THR A 82 -13.57 -15.41 3.55
CA THR A 82 -14.43 -15.97 2.51
C THR A 82 -15.49 -16.92 3.04
N GLY A 83 -15.10 -17.82 3.94
CA GLY A 83 -16.02 -18.82 4.50
C GLY A 83 -17.08 -18.22 5.42
N ASN A 84 -16.81 -17.03 5.97
CA ASN A 84 -17.74 -16.25 6.79
C ASN A 84 -18.45 -15.16 5.99
N SER A 85 -18.14 -14.99 4.70
CA SER A 85 -18.75 -14.00 3.80
C SER A 85 -18.58 -12.56 4.27
N ARG A 86 -17.38 -12.19 4.74
CA ARG A 86 -17.08 -10.89 5.36
C ARG A 86 -15.65 -10.41 5.04
N ILE A 87 -15.38 -9.14 5.34
CA ILE A 87 -14.05 -8.55 5.33
C ILE A 87 -13.69 -8.19 6.78
N GLN A 88 -12.45 -8.40 7.18
CA GLN A 88 -11.91 -7.93 8.46
C GLN A 88 -10.75 -6.97 8.21
N LYS A 89 -10.66 -5.88 9.00
CA LYS A 89 -9.60 -4.87 8.97
C LYS A 89 -8.81 -4.91 10.27
N PHE A 90 -7.48 -4.82 10.16
CA PHE A 90 -6.52 -4.84 11.25
C PHE A 90 -5.47 -3.74 11.07
N THR A 91 -4.76 -3.37 12.13
CA THR A 91 -3.49 -2.64 12.01
C THR A 91 -2.41 -3.55 11.44
N ASP A 92 -1.27 -2.98 11.03
CA ASP A 92 -0.08 -3.69 10.59
C ASP A 92 0.56 -4.61 11.67
N ASN A 93 0.17 -4.41 12.93
CA ASN A 93 0.58 -5.22 14.08
C ASN A 93 -0.49 -6.25 14.51
N GLY A 94 -1.57 -6.38 13.73
CA GLY A 94 -2.63 -7.37 13.94
C GLY A 94 -3.70 -6.98 14.96
N GLU A 95 -3.77 -5.71 15.39
CA GLU A 95 -4.86 -5.24 16.23
C GLU A 95 -6.13 -5.11 15.38
N PHE A 96 -7.22 -5.68 15.86
CA PHE A 96 -8.51 -5.63 15.18
C PHE A 96 -9.08 -4.20 15.14
N LEU A 97 -9.49 -3.74 13.95
CA LEU A 97 -10.09 -2.43 13.75
C LEU A 97 -11.58 -2.51 13.44
N SER A 98 -11.97 -3.29 12.44
CA SER A 98 -13.37 -3.37 12.02
C SER A 98 -13.69 -4.67 11.27
N ILE A 99 -14.99 -4.94 11.14
CA ILE A 99 -15.53 -6.09 10.42
C ILE A 99 -16.76 -5.65 9.62
N TRP A 100 -16.85 -6.07 8.36
CA TRP A 100 -17.99 -5.81 7.50
C TRP A 100 -18.76 -7.10 7.27
N GLU A 101 -19.87 -7.25 8.02
CA GLU A 101 -20.74 -8.41 7.92
C GLU A 101 -21.90 -8.13 6.98
N THR A 102 -21.88 -8.77 5.83
CA THR A 102 -22.83 -8.40 4.77
C THR A 102 -23.24 -9.58 3.92
N LYS A 103 -23.54 -10.73 4.51
CA LYS A 103 -23.94 -11.93 3.76
C LYS A 103 -25.24 -11.75 2.98
N GLY A 104 -25.21 -11.88 1.66
CA GLY A 104 -26.39 -11.76 0.79
C GLY A 104 -26.06 -11.51 -0.66
N PHE A 105 -27.09 -11.29 -1.49
CA PHE A 105 -26.99 -11.02 -2.94
C PHE A 105 -27.19 -9.54 -3.28
N GLU A 106 -27.74 -8.76 -2.35
CA GLU A 106 -28.03 -7.35 -2.55
C GLU A 106 -26.73 -6.55 -2.69
N ASN A 107 -26.83 -5.32 -3.14
CA ASN A 107 -25.74 -4.37 -3.18
C ASN A 107 -25.17 -4.16 -1.77
N GLY A 108 -23.84 -4.18 -1.65
CA GLY A 108 -23.14 -4.12 -0.38
C GLY A 108 -23.12 -5.46 0.40
N LYS A 109 -23.71 -6.52 -0.13
CA LYS A 109 -23.70 -7.87 0.46
C LYS A 109 -22.72 -8.78 -0.27
N LEU A 110 -22.03 -9.65 0.49
CA LEU A 110 -21.02 -10.59 0.00
C LEU A 110 -21.48 -12.04 0.24
N LEU A 111 -21.14 -12.94 -0.64
CA LEU A 111 -21.36 -14.38 -0.47
C LEU A 111 -20.06 -15.18 -0.37
N SER A 112 -19.07 -14.79 -1.14
CA SER A 112 -17.78 -15.46 -1.20
C SER A 112 -16.73 -14.44 -1.68
N PRO A 113 -16.35 -13.47 -0.81
CA PRO A 113 -15.29 -12.54 -1.16
C PRO A 113 -13.97 -13.29 -1.29
N VAL A 114 -13.29 -13.18 -2.43
CA VAL A 114 -12.07 -13.92 -2.73
C VAL A 114 -10.91 -13.01 -3.15
N GLY A 115 -11.19 -11.86 -3.78
CA GLY A 115 -10.22 -10.87 -4.21
C GLY A 115 -10.45 -9.55 -3.48
N ILE A 116 -9.37 -8.82 -3.15
CA ILE A 116 -9.46 -7.52 -2.51
C ILE A 116 -8.26 -6.65 -2.89
N VAL A 117 -8.52 -5.38 -3.20
CA VAL A 117 -7.49 -4.36 -3.41
C VAL A 117 -7.99 -3.02 -2.88
N ILE A 118 -7.07 -2.19 -2.38
CA ILE A 118 -7.34 -0.83 -1.93
C ILE A 118 -6.71 0.14 -2.93
N TYR A 119 -7.47 1.18 -3.30
CA TYR A 119 -6.99 2.26 -4.14
C TYR A 119 -7.74 3.55 -3.79
N GLU A 120 -7.02 4.64 -3.52
CA GLU A 120 -7.58 5.96 -3.16
C GLU A 120 -8.66 5.87 -2.06
N ASN A 121 -8.35 5.20 -0.94
CA ASN A 121 -9.26 4.97 0.19
C ASN A 121 -10.55 4.19 -0.16
N ASN A 122 -10.62 3.58 -1.34
CA ASN A 122 -11.72 2.70 -1.72
C ASN A 122 -11.25 1.24 -1.72
N VAL A 123 -12.15 0.36 -1.33
CA VAL A 123 -11.91 -1.08 -1.24
C VAL A 123 -12.72 -1.80 -2.31
N TYR A 124 -12.04 -2.51 -3.19
CA TYR A 124 -12.65 -3.28 -4.28
C TYR A 124 -12.61 -4.76 -3.93
N VAL A 125 -13.76 -5.40 -3.93
CA VAL A 125 -13.92 -6.80 -3.50
C VAL A 125 -14.51 -7.64 -4.62
N VAL A 126 -13.82 -8.71 -4.99
CA VAL A 126 -14.32 -9.73 -5.92
C VAL A 126 -15.13 -10.78 -5.17
N ASP A 127 -16.34 -11.05 -5.59
CA ASP A 127 -17.20 -12.14 -5.09
C ASP A 127 -17.37 -13.23 -6.16
N ASP A 128 -16.75 -14.39 -5.95
CA ASP A 128 -16.72 -15.48 -6.92
C ASP A 128 -18.05 -16.23 -7.03
N LYS A 129 -18.92 -16.13 -6.03
CA LYS A 129 -20.27 -16.71 -6.10
C LYS A 129 -21.29 -15.79 -6.76
N GLN A 130 -21.13 -14.49 -6.59
CA GLN A 130 -21.94 -13.51 -7.29
C GLN A 130 -21.44 -13.24 -8.71
N ASN A 131 -20.16 -13.56 -9.00
CA ASN A 131 -19.43 -13.18 -10.22
C ASN A 131 -19.44 -11.67 -10.43
N THR A 132 -19.09 -10.92 -9.38
CA THR A 132 -19.11 -9.45 -9.39
C THR A 132 -17.90 -8.87 -8.70
N VAL A 133 -17.62 -7.61 -8.99
CA VAL A 133 -16.78 -6.75 -8.19
C VAL A 133 -17.67 -5.73 -7.48
N GLN A 134 -17.40 -5.43 -6.22
CA GLN A 134 -18.07 -4.40 -5.46
C GLN A 134 -17.05 -3.42 -4.91
N LYS A 135 -17.34 -2.13 -5.00
CA LYS A 135 -16.55 -1.02 -4.46
C LYS A 135 -17.21 -0.51 -3.18
N PHE A 136 -16.41 -0.34 -2.16
CA PHE A 136 -16.78 0.21 -0.84
C PHE A 136 -15.83 1.37 -0.50
N ASP A 137 -16.23 2.25 0.39
CA ASP A 137 -15.29 3.14 1.06
C ASP A 137 -14.48 2.39 2.15
N SER A 138 -13.54 3.08 2.79
CA SER A 138 -12.69 2.52 3.86
C SER A 138 -13.45 2.10 5.12
N ASP A 139 -14.70 2.56 5.29
CA ASP A 139 -15.59 2.22 6.40
C ASP A 139 -16.51 1.03 6.06
N GLY A 140 -16.44 0.52 4.81
CA GLY A 140 -17.26 -0.60 4.32
C GLY A 140 -18.65 -0.19 3.81
N ASN A 141 -18.91 1.09 3.55
CA ASN A 141 -20.14 1.52 2.93
C ASN A 141 -20.09 1.22 1.43
N PHE A 142 -21.17 0.64 0.91
CA PHE A 142 -21.29 0.29 -0.50
C PHE A 142 -21.35 1.54 -1.39
N ILE A 143 -20.54 1.52 -2.47
CA ILE A 143 -20.49 2.58 -3.48
C ILE A 143 -21.11 2.09 -4.78
N LEU A 144 -20.54 1.05 -5.39
CA LEU A 144 -21.02 0.53 -6.67
C LEU A 144 -20.71 -0.97 -6.85
N LYS A 145 -21.35 -1.60 -7.85
CA LYS A 145 -21.19 -3.02 -8.18
C LYS A 145 -21.26 -3.21 -9.68
N TRP A 146 -20.35 -4.00 -10.22
CA TRP A 146 -20.39 -4.38 -11.64
C TRP A 146 -20.11 -5.87 -11.84
N GLY A 147 -20.27 -6.34 -13.07
CA GLY A 147 -20.13 -7.74 -13.43
C GLY A 147 -21.47 -8.48 -13.44
N GLY A 148 -21.39 -9.78 -13.40
CA GLY A 148 -22.48 -10.72 -13.48
C GLY A 148 -21.98 -12.03 -14.07
N SER A 149 -22.79 -13.10 -14.01
CA SER A 149 -22.40 -14.42 -14.49
C SER A 149 -22.47 -14.49 -16.01
N GLY A 150 -21.35 -14.76 -16.67
CA GLY A 150 -21.30 -14.94 -18.13
C GLY A 150 -19.89 -14.98 -18.69
N ASN A 151 -19.78 -14.79 -20.02
CA ASN A 151 -18.51 -14.80 -20.75
C ASN A 151 -18.32 -13.59 -21.68
N GLU A 152 -19.32 -12.72 -21.77
CA GLU A 152 -19.20 -11.48 -22.53
C GLU A 152 -18.28 -10.49 -21.81
N ASN A 153 -17.96 -9.40 -22.48
CA ASN A 153 -17.18 -8.31 -21.89
C ASN A 153 -17.92 -7.68 -20.70
N GLY A 154 -17.24 -7.56 -19.58
CA GLY A 154 -17.83 -7.09 -18.32
C GLY A 154 -18.55 -8.17 -17.50
N GLU A 155 -18.77 -9.37 -18.05
CA GLU A 155 -19.29 -10.52 -17.30
C GLU A 155 -18.14 -11.40 -16.79
N PHE A 156 -18.37 -12.15 -15.72
CA PHE A 156 -17.36 -13.00 -15.09
C PHE A 156 -17.82 -14.45 -14.91
N ASN A 157 -16.84 -15.34 -14.85
CA ASN A 157 -17.04 -16.72 -14.44
C ASN A 157 -15.98 -17.11 -13.41
N LYS A 158 -16.39 -17.15 -12.14
CA LYS A 158 -15.50 -17.40 -11.02
C LYS A 158 -14.28 -16.46 -11.01
N PRO A 159 -14.49 -15.14 -10.99
CA PRO A 159 -13.38 -14.18 -10.84
C PRO A 159 -12.67 -14.40 -9.51
N ARG A 160 -11.38 -14.07 -9.46
CA ARG A 160 -10.55 -14.25 -8.27
C ARG A 160 -9.75 -13.00 -7.92
N GLY A 161 -8.47 -12.96 -8.24
CA GLY A 161 -7.60 -11.84 -7.91
C GLY A 161 -8.00 -10.55 -8.61
N ILE A 162 -7.70 -9.45 -7.95
CA ILE A 162 -7.93 -8.08 -8.43
C ILE A 162 -6.76 -7.20 -8.02
N THR A 163 -6.33 -6.34 -8.92
CA THR A 163 -5.34 -5.30 -8.65
C THR A 163 -5.69 -4.02 -9.39
N ILE A 164 -5.10 -2.90 -9.01
CA ILE A 164 -5.27 -1.60 -9.65
C ILE A 164 -3.88 -1.00 -9.88
N ASP A 165 -3.64 -0.45 -11.05
CA ASP A 165 -2.39 0.26 -11.34
C ASP A 165 -2.44 1.73 -10.91
N SER A 166 -1.31 2.43 -11.01
CA SER A 166 -1.19 3.86 -10.68
C SER A 166 -2.05 4.79 -11.53
N ASN A 167 -2.56 4.32 -12.67
CA ASN A 167 -3.46 5.06 -13.54
C ASN A 167 -4.94 4.81 -13.24
N GLY A 168 -5.25 4.02 -12.19
CA GLY A 168 -6.62 3.65 -11.83
C GLY A 168 -7.24 2.59 -12.73
N ILE A 169 -6.46 1.83 -13.49
CA ILE A 169 -6.97 0.70 -14.26
C ILE A 169 -7.10 -0.51 -13.35
N VAL A 170 -8.31 -1.04 -13.27
CA VAL A 170 -8.67 -2.23 -12.47
C VAL A 170 -8.49 -3.48 -13.32
N TYR A 171 -7.70 -4.43 -12.84
CA TYR A 171 -7.45 -5.73 -13.49
C TYR A 171 -8.12 -6.83 -12.69
N VAL A 172 -8.93 -7.67 -13.32
CA VAL A 172 -9.63 -8.79 -12.67
C VAL A 172 -9.30 -10.11 -13.36
N ALA A 173 -8.86 -11.10 -12.60
CA ALA A 173 -8.65 -12.46 -13.07
C ALA A 173 -9.98 -13.18 -13.23
N ASP A 174 -10.50 -13.25 -14.45
CA ASP A 174 -11.71 -13.97 -14.83
C ASP A 174 -11.39 -15.45 -15.07
N SER A 175 -11.17 -16.18 -13.96
CA SER A 175 -10.44 -17.45 -13.91
C SER A 175 -10.99 -18.53 -14.81
N MET A 176 -12.32 -18.73 -14.80
CA MET A 176 -12.97 -19.79 -15.60
C MET A 176 -13.29 -19.35 -17.03
N ASN A 177 -13.13 -18.07 -17.35
CA ASN A 177 -13.11 -17.55 -18.72
C ASN A 177 -11.68 -17.45 -19.28
N HIS A 178 -10.66 -17.79 -18.46
CA HIS A 178 -9.26 -17.89 -18.88
C HIS A 178 -8.67 -16.59 -19.42
N ARG A 179 -9.06 -15.45 -18.82
CA ARG A 179 -8.68 -14.11 -19.26
C ARG A 179 -8.47 -13.17 -18.07
N ILE A 180 -7.83 -12.05 -18.34
CA ILE A 180 -7.81 -10.87 -17.49
C ILE A 180 -8.70 -9.82 -18.16
N GLN A 181 -9.56 -9.15 -17.40
CA GLN A 181 -10.36 -8.02 -17.86
C GLN A 181 -9.90 -6.74 -17.19
N GLN A 182 -9.91 -5.63 -17.94
CA GLN A 182 -9.55 -4.30 -17.51
C GLN A 182 -10.80 -3.43 -17.41
N PHE A 183 -10.89 -2.62 -16.35
CA PHE A 183 -12.00 -1.71 -16.09
C PHE A 183 -11.47 -0.36 -15.58
N THR A 184 -12.31 0.66 -15.67
CA THR A 184 -12.11 1.90 -14.87
C THR A 184 -12.45 1.62 -13.41
N THR A 185 -12.10 2.54 -12.51
CA THR A 185 -12.49 2.51 -11.08
C THR A 185 -14.01 2.58 -10.87
N ASP A 186 -14.78 2.97 -11.90
CA ASP A 186 -16.25 3.00 -11.91
C ASP A 186 -16.86 1.76 -12.56
N GLY A 187 -16.05 0.75 -12.89
CA GLY A 187 -16.50 -0.54 -13.40
C GLY A 187 -16.83 -0.57 -14.89
N GLU A 188 -16.45 0.45 -15.66
CA GLU A 188 -16.61 0.44 -17.12
C GLU A 188 -15.57 -0.50 -17.75
N PHE A 189 -16.01 -1.40 -18.61
CA PHE A 189 -15.11 -2.31 -19.32
C PHE A 189 -14.23 -1.56 -20.32
N LEU A 190 -12.92 -1.79 -20.24
CA LEU A 190 -11.94 -1.20 -21.15
C LEU A 190 -11.42 -2.21 -22.18
N SER A 191 -10.86 -3.31 -21.70
CA SER A 191 -10.26 -4.33 -22.57
C SER A 191 -10.16 -5.70 -21.86
N SER A 192 -9.74 -6.72 -22.61
CA SER A 192 -9.40 -8.02 -22.03
C SER A 192 -8.30 -8.71 -22.82
N PHE A 193 -7.48 -9.50 -22.12
CA PHE A 193 -6.42 -10.28 -22.73
C PHE A 193 -6.31 -11.68 -22.09
N GLY A 194 -5.54 -12.55 -22.72
CA GLY A 194 -5.48 -13.96 -22.36
C GLY A 194 -6.59 -14.76 -23.03
N LYS A 195 -6.37 -16.06 -23.15
CA LYS A 195 -7.34 -17.05 -23.62
C LYS A 195 -6.89 -18.45 -23.23
N TYR A 196 -7.84 -19.38 -23.15
CA TYR A 196 -7.56 -20.77 -22.80
C TYR A 196 -6.41 -21.38 -23.61
N GLY A 197 -5.50 -22.03 -22.94
CA GLY A 197 -4.41 -22.79 -23.55
C GLY A 197 -3.23 -23.06 -22.61
N PHE A 198 -2.16 -23.67 -23.18
CA PHE A 198 -0.97 -24.10 -22.45
C PHE A 198 0.32 -23.40 -22.94
N GLY A 199 0.26 -22.71 -24.07
CA GLY A 199 1.41 -22.01 -24.65
C GLY A 199 1.59 -20.60 -24.04
N ASP A 200 2.58 -19.92 -24.55
CA ASP A 200 2.92 -18.55 -24.17
C ASP A 200 1.77 -17.57 -24.37
N GLY A 201 1.51 -16.75 -23.37
CA GLY A 201 0.39 -15.82 -23.37
C GLY A 201 -1.00 -16.46 -23.30
N LYS A 202 -1.06 -17.78 -23.00
CA LYS A 202 -2.32 -18.52 -22.77
C LYS A 202 -2.51 -18.75 -21.27
N LEU A 203 -3.74 -18.57 -20.83
CA LEU A 203 -4.14 -18.77 -19.45
C LEU A 203 -5.04 -20.00 -19.31
N LYS A 204 -4.91 -20.71 -18.21
CA LYS A 204 -5.79 -21.84 -17.91
C LYS A 204 -6.72 -21.57 -16.74
N THR A 205 -6.20 -21.09 -15.65
CA THR A 205 -6.95 -20.68 -14.48
C THR A 205 -6.18 -19.57 -13.77
N PRO A 206 -6.16 -18.35 -14.33
CA PRO A 206 -5.48 -17.24 -13.65
C PRO A 206 -6.15 -16.98 -12.31
N VAL A 207 -5.37 -16.84 -11.24
CA VAL A 207 -5.89 -16.69 -9.89
C VAL A 207 -5.54 -15.35 -9.25
N ASP A 208 -4.42 -14.74 -9.66
CA ASP A 208 -4.01 -13.47 -9.10
C ASP A 208 -3.19 -12.63 -10.08
N ILE A 209 -3.08 -11.31 -9.79
CA ILE A 209 -2.47 -10.33 -10.67
C ILE A 209 -1.69 -9.33 -9.81
N ALA A 210 -0.44 -9.03 -10.19
CA ALA A 210 0.28 -7.87 -9.68
C ALA A 210 0.69 -6.97 -10.84
N VAL A 211 0.72 -5.66 -10.58
CA VAL A 211 1.20 -4.66 -11.52
C VAL A 211 2.41 -3.95 -10.92
N TYR A 212 3.42 -3.78 -11.75
CA TYR A 212 4.59 -2.97 -11.44
C TYR A 212 5.01 -2.19 -12.69
N GLU A 213 4.99 -0.85 -12.62
CA GLU A 213 5.17 0.02 -13.80
C GLU A 213 4.23 -0.42 -14.95
N ASP A 214 4.78 -0.64 -16.14
CA ASP A 214 4.04 -1.09 -17.33
C ASP A 214 3.88 -2.62 -17.41
N PHE A 215 4.27 -3.38 -16.38
CA PHE A 215 4.24 -4.84 -16.39
C PHE A 215 3.09 -5.40 -15.54
N ILE A 216 2.35 -6.31 -16.15
CA ILE A 216 1.30 -7.08 -15.51
C ILE A 216 1.79 -8.52 -15.36
N TYR A 217 1.87 -9.00 -14.12
CA TYR A 217 2.21 -10.37 -13.79
C TYR A 217 0.94 -11.13 -13.43
N VAL A 218 0.71 -12.27 -14.06
CA VAL A 218 -0.49 -13.11 -13.86
C VAL A 218 -0.07 -14.48 -13.35
N SER A 219 -0.58 -14.86 -12.21
CA SER A 219 -0.39 -16.19 -11.64
C SER A 219 -1.38 -17.17 -12.29
N ASP A 220 -0.85 -18.21 -12.96
CA ASP A 220 -1.64 -19.24 -13.62
C ASP A 220 -1.26 -20.65 -13.13
N PRO A 221 -1.78 -21.08 -11.95
CA PRO A 221 -1.50 -22.39 -11.39
C PRO A 221 -1.96 -23.54 -12.29
N GLY A 222 -2.96 -23.31 -13.16
CA GLY A 222 -3.41 -24.29 -14.11
C GLY A 222 -2.37 -24.67 -15.16
N ASN A 223 -1.45 -23.75 -15.46
CA ASN A 223 -0.31 -23.95 -16.34
C ASN A 223 1.02 -24.05 -15.58
N HIS A 224 1.01 -23.90 -14.26
CA HIS A 224 2.18 -23.95 -13.38
C HIS A 224 3.20 -22.83 -13.64
N LYS A 225 2.75 -21.62 -13.97
CA LYS A 225 3.62 -20.53 -14.37
C LYS A 225 3.06 -19.15 -14.00
N ILE A 226 3.91 -18.16 -14.07
CA ILE A 226 3.56 -16.74 -14.04
C ILE A 226 3.78 -16.20 -15.45
N GLU A 227 2.80 -15.50 -15.99
CA GLU A 227 2.86 -14.84 -17.28
C GLU A 227 3.04 -13.34 -17.10
N ARG A 228 3.92 -12.70 -17.88
CA ARG A 228 4.11 -11.25 -17.89
C ARG A 228 3.58 -10.65 -19.19
N TYR A 229 2.76 -9.60 -19.05
CA TYR A 229 2.22 -8.80 -20.13
C TYR A 229 2.62 -7.34 -19.93
N ASN A 230 2.50 -6.51 -20.98
CA ASN A 230 2.52 -5.06 -20.82
C ASN A 230 1.13 -4.52 -20.46
N SER A 231 1.02 -3.20 -20.21
CA SER A 231 -0.25 -2.52 -19.88
C SER A 231 -1.35 -2.69 -20.95
N ASP A 232 -0.99 -2.88 -22.22
CA ASP A 232 -1.92 -3.17 -23.32
C ASP A 232 -2.39 -4.64 -23.35
N GLY A 233 -1.93 -5.50 -22.43
CA GLY A 233 -2.22 -6.93 -22.41
C GLY A 233 -1.46 -7.75 -23.47
N ILE A 234 -0.37 -7.21 -24.03
CA ILE A 234 0.49 -7.94 -24.96
C ILE A 234 1.45 -8.83 -24.16
N PHE A 235 1.46 -10.11 -24.48
CA PHE A 235 2.34 -11.08 -23.84
C PHE A 235 3.82 -10.73 -24.07
N LEU A 236 4.60 -10.78 -23.00
CA LEU A 236 6.03 -10.50 -23.01
C LEU A 236 6.88 -11.71 -22.66
N LYS A 237 6.57 -12.41 -21.58
CA LYS A 237 7.39 -13.50 -21.05
C LYS A 237 6.59 -14.47 -20.19
N SER A 238 6.99 -15.74 -20.25
CA SER A 238 6.50 -16.80 -19.37
C SER A 238 7.59 -17.22 -18.41
N PHE A 239 7.25 -17.34 -17.13
CA PHE A 239 8.15 -17.84 -16.08
C PHE A 239 7.67 -19.22 -15.64
N ASP A 240 8.36 -20.25 -16.11
CA ASP A 240 8.07 -21.64 -15.81
C ASP A 240 9.01 -22.12 -14.68
N TYR A 241 8.46 -22.24 -13.50
CA TYR A 241 9.22 -22.64 -12.32
C TYR A 241 9.13 -24.14 -12.08
N SER A 242 10.24 -24.84 -12.32
CA SER A 242 10.46 -26.18 -11.81
C SER A 242 11.62 -26.15 -10.81
N PHE A 243 11.35 -26.19 -9.53
CA PHE A 243 12.39 -26.30 -8.50
C PHE A 243 12.58 -27.75 -8.11
N GLY A 244 13.77 -28.30 -8.39
CA GLY A 244 14.07 -29.71 -8.08
C GLY A 244 13.21 -30.72 -8.84
N GLY A 245 12.74 -30.38 -10.05
CA GLY A 245 11.94 -31.26 -10.92
C GLY A 245 10.43 -31.30 -10.61
N ALA A 246 9.96 -30.62 -9.55
CA ALA A 246 8.55 -30.50 -9.24
C ALA A 246 8.01 -29.15 -9.73
N LYS A 247 6.84 -29.18 -10.40
CA LYS A 247 6.17 -27.98 -10.88
C LYS A 247 5.65 -27.15 -9.72
N VAL A 248 5.80 -25.83 -9.82
CA VAL A 248 5.25 -24.85 -8.89
C VAL A 248 3.76 -24.64 -9.17
N GLN A 249 2.97 -24.32 -8.16
CA GLN A 249 1.63 -23.78 -8.33
C GLN A 249 1.58 -22.38 -7.71
N PRO A 250 1.77 -21.32 -8.53
CA PRO A 250 1.73 -19.97 -8.02
C PRO A 250 0.31 -19.61 -7.53
N GLY A 251 0.22 -19.10 -6.31
CA GLY A 251 -0.98 -18.51 -5.70
C GLY A 251 -0.98 -16.99 -5.84
N GLY A 252 -1.22 -16.30 -4.73
CA GLY A 252 -1.11 -14.85 -4.65
C GLY A 252 0.27 -14.33 -5.02
N LEU A 253 0.32 -13.13 -5.57
CA LEU A 253 1.57 -12.49 -5.97
C LEU A 253 1.53 -10.96 -5.78
N THR A 254 2.68 -10.36 -5.49
CA THR A 254 2.89 -8.93 -5.40
C THR A 254 4.25 -8.55 -5.98
N ALA A 255 4.47 -7.27 -6.25
CA ALA A 255 5.76 -6.76 -6.75
C ALA A 255 6.28 -5.63 -5.86
N ASP A 256 7.60 -5.53 -5.73
CA ASP A 256 8.25 -4.47 -4.98
C ASP A 256 8.68 -3.30 -5.90
N PRO A 257 9.02 -2.12 -5.33
CA PRO A 257 9.49 -0.97 -6.10
C PRO A 257 10.78 -1.18 -6.91
N ASN A 258 11.50 -2.28 -6.68
CA ASN A 258 12.68 -2.65 -7.48
C ASN A 258 12.32 -3.59 -8.64
N GLY A 259 11.02 -3.91 -8.82
CA GLY A 259 10.54 -4.82 -9.85
C GLY A 259 10.72 -6.30 -9.54
N ASN A 260 11.07 -6.65 -8.28
CA ASN A 260 11.06 -8.05 -7.87
C ASN A 260 9.62 -8.49 -7.60
N VAL A 261 9.31 -9.72 -7.95
CA VAL A 261 7.99 -10.32 -7.76
C VAL A 261 8.06 -11.37 -6.66
N TYR A 262 7.16 -11.26 -5.71
CA TYR A 262 6.96 -12.24 -4.64
C TYR A 262 5.71 -13.05 -4.95
N PHE A 263 5.75 -14.36 -4.77
CA PHE A 263 4.59 -15.20 -4.95
C PHE A 263 4.58 -16.40 -4.00
N VAL A 264 3.39 -16.90 -3.73
CA VAL A 264 3.18 -18.11 -2.95
C VAL A 264 3.29 -19.34 -3.84
N ASP A 265 4.15 -20.31 -3.48
CA ASP A 265 4.12 -21.67 -4.03
C ASP A 265 3.21 -22.56 -3.17
N THR A 266 1.96 -22.69 -3.57
CA THR A 266 0.91 -23.38 -2.79
C THR A 266 1.13 -24.90 -2.63
N VAL A 267 1.98 -25.51 -3.46
CA VAL A 267 2.32 -26.95 -3.36
C VAL A 267 3.46 -27.19 -2.39
N LYS A 268 4.42 -26.27 -2.33
CA LYS A 268 5.58 -26.39 -1.44
C LYS A 268 5.45 -25.56 -0.17
N TYR A 269 4.33 -24.85 0.00
CA TYR A 269 4.01 -24.08 1.19
C TYR A 269 5.11 -23.08 1.53
N ARG A 270 5.48 -22.26 0.55
CA ARG A 270 6.59 -21.30 0.66
C ARG A 270 6.32 -20.02 -0.10
N VAL A 271 7.06 -18.99 0.23
CA VAL A 271 7.19 -17.77 -0.57
C VAL A 271 8.42 -17.87 -1.45
N VAL A 272 8.33 -17.33 -2.65
CA VAL A 272 9.43 -17.22 -3.60
C VAL A 272 9.54 -15.77 -4.04
N GLN A 273 10.75 -15.22 -4.01
CA GLN A 273 11.11 -13.93 -4.59
C GLN A 273 11.90 -14.16 -5.88
N MET A 274 11.51 -13.49 -6.93
CA MET A 274 12.20 -13.49 -8.22
C MET A 274 12.49 -12.07 -8.71
N ASP A 275 13.55 -11.89 -9.50
CA ASP A 275 13.81 -10.65 -10.22
C ASP A 275 12.89 -10.50 -11.45
N SER A 276 12.93 -9.33 -12.10
CA SER A 276 12.16 -9.04 -13.32
C SER A 276 12.47 -10.00 -14.49
N ASP A 277 13.61 -10.68 -14.47
CA ASP A 277 13.99 -11.69 -15.44
C ASP A 277 13.49 -13.09 -15.08
N GLY A 278 12.88 -13.27 -13.91
CA GLY A 278 12.34 -14.52 -13.41
C GLY A 278 13.38 -15.41 -12.74
N LYS A 279 14.55 -14.91 -12.43
CA LYS A 279 15.54 -15.64 -11.64
C LYS A 279 15.14 -15.59 -10.17
N THR A 280 15.05 -16.74 -9.52
CA THR A 280 14.80 -16.81 -8.09
C THR A 280 15.94 -16.13 -7.32
N ILE A 281 15.60 -15.11 -6.54
CA ILE A 281 16.50 -14.41 -5.61
C ILE A 281 16.50 -15.15 -4.28
N ALA A 282 15.29 -15.43 -3.75
CA ALA A 282 15.11 -16.04 -2.45
C ALA A 282 13.88 -16.97 -2.41
N SER A 283 13.86 -17.91 -1.48
CA SER A 283 12.64 -18.64 -1.12
C SER A 283 12.73 -19.12 0.33
N TRP A 284 11.62 -18.99 1.06
CA TRP A 284 11.51 -19.41 2.45
C TRP A 284 10.13 -20.01 2.74
N GLY A 285 10.00 -20.69 3.88
CA GLY A 285 8.79 -21.41 4.25
C GLY A 285 8.98 -22.91 4.37
N GLY A 286 7.97 -23.63 3.93
CA GLY A 286 7.84 -25.08 4.03
C GLY A 286 6.74 -25.49 5.00
N VAL A 287 6.28 -26.74 4.91
CA VAL A 287 5.16 -27.29 5.69
C VAL A 287 5.42 -27.19 7.20
N GLY A 288 4.48 -26.64 7.93
CA GLY A 288 4.53 -26.60 9.39
C GLY A 288 3.71 -25.47 9.99
N ARG A 289 3.77 -25.37 11.31
CA ARG A 289 3.25 -24.28 12.13
C ARG A 289 4.42 -23.60 12.84
N GLY A 290 4.27 -22.32 13.10
CA GLY A 290 5.29 -21.49 13.74
C GLY A 290 6.08 -20.67 12.71
N ASP A 291 7.07 -19.95 13.20
CA ASP A 291 7.81 -18.91 12.46
C ASP A 291 8.29 -19.38 11.09
N SER A 292 7.94 -18.61 10.08
CA SER A 292 8.33 -18.88 8.70
C SER A 292 7.93 -20.27 8.17
N LYS A 293 6.88 -20.90 8.73
CA LYS A 293 6.27 -22.15 8.23
C LYS A 293 4.83 -21.89 7.84
N PHE A 294 4.34 -22.66 6.88
CA PHE A 294 3.00 -22.51 6.36
C PHE A 294 2.26 -23.84 6.28
N THR A 295 0.95 -23.77 6.44
CA THR A 295 0.05 -24.93 6.27
C THR A 295 -0.74 -24.85 4.97
N GLU A 296 -1.16 -23.65 4.56
CA GLU A 296 -1.80 -23.39 3.28
C GLU A 296 -1.69 -21.90 2.92
N PRO A 297 -0.47 -21.40 2.59
CA PRO A 297 -0.30 -20.02 2.23
C PRO A 297 -1.07 -19.73 0.94
N LYS A 298 -1.88 -18.67 0.93
CA LYS A 298 -2.78 -18.33 -0.19
C LYS A 298 -2.31 -17.10 -0.93
N ASP A 299 -2.04 -16.05 -0.17
CA ASP A 299 -1.80 -14.74 -0.71
C ASP A 299 -0.76 -13.98 0.09
N LEU A 300 -0.26 -12.90 -0.49
CA LEU A 300 0.74 -12.05 0.13
C LEU A 300 0.64 -10.61 -0.42
N VAL A 301 0.98 -9.64 0.40
CA VAL A 301 0.99 -8.22 0.04
C VAL A 301 2.20 -7.54 0.64
N LEU A 302 2.75 -6.55 -0.07
CA LEU A 302 3.76 -5.62 0.43
C LEU A 302 3.09 -4.32 0.85
N ASP A 303 3.48 -3.78 2.02
CA ASP A 303 3.13 -2.42 2.39
C ASP A 303 4.10 -1.41 1.74
N ASN A 304 3.79 -0.12 1.92
CA ASN A 304 4.61 0.99 1.41
C ASN A 304 5.97 1.13 2.12
N GLN A 305 6.17 0.43 3.24
CA GLN A 305 7.43 0.35 3.97
C GLN A 305 8.29 -0.84 3.54
N GLY A 306 7.75 -1.72 2.68
CA GLY A 306 8.42 -2.90 2.16
C GLY A 306 8.30 -4.14 3.07
N TYR A 307 7.43 -4.14 4.10
CA TYR A 307 7.12 -5.36 4.83
C TYR A 307 6.18 -6.25 4.02
N LEU A 308 6.44 -7.54 4.06
CA LEU A 308 5.64 -8.54 3.37
C LEU A 308 4.73 -9.27 4.37
N PHE A 309 3.44 -9.26 4.10
CA PHE A 309 2.42 -10.00 4.86
C PHE A 309 1.99 -11.22 4.08
N VAL A 310 1.99 -12.38 4.70
CA VAL A 310 1.63 -13.67 4.08
C VAL A 310 0.45 -14.29 4.82
N LEU A 311 -0.64 -14.53 4.09
CA LEU A 311 -1.87 -15.12 4.60
C LEU A 311 -1.84 -16.65 4.51
N ASP A 312 -1.96 -17.35 5.64
CA ASP A 312 -2.13 -18.81 5.72
C ASP A 312 -3.59 -19.18 6.03
N SER A 313 -4.25 -19.76 5.04
CA SER A 313 -5.71 -19.98 5.07
C SER A 313 -6.15 -21.08 6.03
N THR A 314 -5.39 -22.15 6.17
CA THR A 314 -5.82 -23.31 6.99
C THR A 314 -5.72 -23.05 8.47
N VAL A 315 -4.67 -22.34 8.89
CA VAL A 315 -4.51 -21.96 10.31
C VAL A 315 -5.16 -20.63 10.62
N GLY A 316 -5.58 -19.85 9.61
CA GLY A 316 -6.17 -18.54 9.79
C GLY A 316 -5.17 -17.55 10.38
N LEU A 317 -3.98 -17.42 9.77
CA LEU A 317 -2.83 -16.70 10.31
C LEU A 317 -2.25 -15.76 9.26
N VAL A 318 -1.81 -14.58 9.67
CA VAL A 318 -0.94 -13.70 8.87
C VAL A 318 0.43 -13.67 9.52
N GLN A 319 1.48 -13.81 8.71
CA GLN A 319 2.87 -13.63 9.14
C GLN A 319 3.46 -12.41 8.45
N LYS A 320 4.07 -11.50 9.21
CA LYS A 320 4.77 -10.29 8.75
C LYS A 320 6.27 -10.59 8.63
N PHE A 321 6.84 -10.26 7.48
CA PHE A 321 8.26 -10.45 7.19
C PHE A 321 8.92 -9.13 6.84
N GLN A 322 10.16 -8.96 7.29
CA GLN A 322 11.03 -7.92 6.81
C GLN A 322 11.64 -8.37 5.46
N THR A 323 11.49 -7.56 4.42
CA THR A 323 12.15 -7.81 3.13
C THR A 323 13.55 -7.21 3.09
N PRO A 324 14.40 -7.57 2.12
CA PRO A 324 15.70 -6.94 1.95
C PRO A 324 15.63 -5.42 1.78
N ILE A 325 14.57 -4.88 1.19
CA ILE A 325 14.37 -3.43 1.05
C ILE A 325 14.31 -2.76 2.42
N VAL A 326 13.54 -3.31 3.36
CA VAL A 326 13.46 -2.80 4.74
C VAL A 326 14.82 -2.92 5.42
N ALA A 327 15.53 -4.04 5.23
CA ALA A 327 16.85 -4.25 5.80
C ALA A 327 17.87 -3.23 5.25
N GLU A 328 17.88 -3.00 3.93
CA GLU A 328 18.73 -1.99 3.27
C GLU A 328 18.40 -0.58 3.75
N MET A 329 17.12 -0.23 3.91
CA MET A 329 16.70 1.06 4.44
C MET A 329 17.15 1.24 5.90
N GLN A 330 17.03 0.21 6.73
CA GLN A 330 17.49 0.25 8.13
C GLN A 330 19.02 0.31 8.23
N GLU A 331 19.76 -0.42 7.36
CA GLU A 331 21.22 -0.33 7.28
C GLU A 331 21.68 1.06 6.81
N ALA A 332 21.03 1.62 5.80
CA ALA A 332 21.32 2.97 5.31
C ALA A 332 21.07 4.03 6.40
N LEU A 333 19.95 3.91 7.13
CA LEU A 333 19.62 4.78 8.25
C LEU A 333 20.63 4.64 9.38
N ALA A 334 21.02 3.41 9.75
CA ALA A 334 22.03 3.15 10.77
C ALA A 334 23.41 3.69 10.36
N ALA A 335 23.80 3.54 9.08
CA ALA A 335 25.05 4.08 8.54
C ALA A 335 25.07 5.62 8.56
N GLU A 336 23.94 6.26 8.25
CA GLU A 336 23.80 7.72 8.31
C GLU A 336 23.84 8.22 9.76
N GLN A 337 23.17 7.52 10.67
CA GLN A 337 23.23 7.81 12.11
C GLN A 337 24.66 7.69 12.63
N PHE A 338 25.38 6.63 12.24
CA PHE A 338 26.79 6.43 12.61
C PHE A 338 27.68 7.56 12.06
N ARG A 339 27.45 8.01 10.82
CA ARG A 339 28.17 9.14 10.24
C ARG A 339 27.92 10.44 11.01
N LYS A 340 26.65 10.74 11.36
CA LYS A 340 26.30 11.91 12.18
C LYS A 340 26.95 11.86 13.57
N LEU A 341 27.01 10.67 14.20
CA LEU A 341 27.70 10.49 15.49
C LEU A 341 29.22 10.71 15.37
N GLN A 342 29.86 10.29 14.27
CA GLN A 342 31.27 10.57 14.01
C GLN A 342 31.52 12.08 13.78
N GLU A 343 30.64 12.76 13.05
CA GLU A 343 30.74 14.21 12.81
C GLU A 343 30.58 15.00 14.11
N LEU A 344 29.66 14.62 15.01
CA LEU A 344 29.50 15.21 16.33
C LEU A 344 30.72 14.97 17.25
N ALA A 345 31.23 13.73 17.28
CA ALA A 345 32.43 13.40 18.04
C ALA A 345 33.67 14.18 17.57
N TYR A 346 33.77 14.44 16.25
CA TYR A 346 34.86 15.23 15.68
C TYR A 346 34.73 16.74 16.00
N ALA A 347 33.47 17.23 16.07
CA ALA A 347 33.20 18.63 16.47
C ALA A 347 33.56 18.90 17.96
N GLU A 348 33.32 17.91 18.83
CA GLU A 348 33.72 18.02 20.26
C GLU A 348 35.24 17.96 20.45
N GLU A 349 36.01 17.20 19.62
CA GLU A 349 37.49 17.18 19.71
C GLU A 349 38.16 18.49 19.26
N THR A 350 37.44 19.37 18.53
CA THR A 350 38.01 20.65 18.05
C THR A 350 37.82 21.81 19.01
N ASP A 351 37.02 21.68 20.10
CA ASP A 351 36.75 22.76 21.05
C ASP A 351 37.52 22.61 22.39
N GLU A 352 38.33 21.54 22.55
CA GLU A 352 39.14 21.34 23.76
C GLU A 352 40.51 22.06 23.73
N SER A 353 40.59 23.35 23.38
CA SER A 353 41.84 24.10 23.50
C SER A 353 41.97 24.98 24.73
N GLU A 354 41.04 24.98 25.68
CA GLU A 354 41.20 25.67 26.97
C GLU A 354 40.40 25.01 28.10
N ILE A 355 40.97 24.01 28.82
CA ILE A 355 40.50 23.68 30.18
C ILE A 355 41.73 23.49 31.09
N GLU A 356 41.95 24.44 32.01
CA GLU A 356 42.86 24.35 33.13
C GLU A 356 42.41 23.26 34.12
N LEU A 357 43.37 22.44 34.55
CA LEU A 357 43.22 21.41 35.57
C LEU A 357 42.86 22.00 36.93
N VAL A 358 41.68 21.65 37.46
CA VAL A 358 41.40 21.71 38.90
C VAL A 358 41.21 20.28 39.41
N GLU A 359 42.16 19.83 40.26
CA GLU A 359 42.03 18.58 41.02
C GLU A 359 40.92 18.72 42.07
N GLU A 360 39.86 17.92 41.98
CA GLU A 360 38.85 17.77 43.01
C GLU A 360 38.75 16.33 43.53
N ILE A 361 38.68 16.24 44.84
CA ILE A 361 38.77 15.03 45.65
C ILE A 361 37.48 14.20 45.50
N ALA A 362 37.60 12.93 45.14
CA ALA A 362 36.50 12.00 44.99
C ALA A 362 35.76 11.71 46.31
N VAL A 363 34.45 11.96 46.31
CA VAL A 363 33.49 11.44 47.30
C VAL A 363 32.91 10.13 46.73
N PRO A 364 32.71 9.05 47.51
CA PRO A 364 32.15 7.81 47.01
C PRO A 364 30.68 8.01 46.63
N GLU A 365 30.32 7.75 45.38
CA GLU A 365 28.93 7.77 44.88
C GLU A 365 28.11 6.63 45.52
N GLU A 366 26.94 6.96 46.07
CA GLU A 366 25.88 6.00 46.37
C GLU A 366 25.39 5.33 45.05
N PRO A 367 24.94 4.06 45.06
CA PRO A 367 24.47 3.39 43.87
C PRO A 367 23.26 4.15 43.29
N SER A 368 23.42 4.72 42.11
CA SER A 368 22.36 5.43 41.38
C SER A 368 21.21 4.50 41.08
N VAL A 369 20.00 4.88 41.47
CA VAL A 369 18.75 4.22 41.01
C VAL A 369 18.69 4.38 39.47
N PRO A 370 18.46 3.31 38.71
CA PRO A 370 18.34 3.42 37.27
C PRO A 370 17.23 4.43 36.91
N ASP A 371 17.56 5.40 36.07
CA ASP A 371 16.55 6.32 35.56
C ASP A 371 15.56 5.55 34.67
N THR A 372 14.28 5.67 34.98
CA THR A 372 13.13 5.07 34.24
C THR A 372 12.20 6.16 33.75
N THR A 373 12.56 7.42 33.86
CA THR A 373 11.78 8.55 33.34
C THR A 373 11.88 8.58 31.82
N LYS A 374 10.79 8.99 31.17
CA LYS A 374 10.76 9.14 29.71
C LYS A 374 11.05 10.58 29.35
N PRO A 375 11.76 10.83 28.23
CA PRO A 375 11.99 12.19 27.78
C PRO A 375 10.67 12.90 27.43
N ILE A 376 10.67 14.22 27.58
CA ILE A 376 9.57 15.08 27.11
C ILE A 376 9.98 15.60 25.74
N ILE A 377 9.17 15.29 24.72
CA ILE A 377 9.42 15.69 23.33
C ILE A 377 8.38 16.71 22.85
N SER A 378 8.81 17.72 22.11
CA SER A 378 7.98 18.70 21.41
C SER A 378 8.33 18.69 19.93
N THR A 379 7.33 18.51 19.08
CA THR A 379 7.47 18.52 17.62
C THR A 379 7.50 19.95 17.07
N PRO A 380 8.03 20.16 15.86
CA PRO A 380 7.71 21.34 15.05
C PRO A 380 6.20 21.50 14.85
N MET A 381 5.77 22.68 14.41
CA MET A 381 4.37 22.92 14.07
C MET A 381 3.96 22.07 12.88
N ASP A 382 2.67 21.75 12.82
CA ASP A 382 2.06 21.14 11.64
C ASP A 382 2.27 22.02 10.40
N LEU A 383 2.43 21.40 9.25
CA LEU A 383 2.77 22.08 8.00
C LEU A 383 1.65 21.91 6.97
N VAL A 384 1.37 22.97 6.23
CA VAL A 384 0.58 22.92 5.00
C VAL A 384 1.48 23.43 3.87
N VAL A 385 1.72 22.60 2.86
CA VAL A 385 2.69 22.86 1.79
C VAL A 385 2.00 22.68 0.45
N GLU A 386 2.22 23.63 -0.47
CA GLU A 386 1.72 23.54 -1.85
C GLU A 386 2.47 22.45 -2.61
N ALA A 387 1.75 21.62 -3.36
CA ALA A 387 2.32 20.55 -4.18
C ALA A 387 3.23 21.12 -5.29
N THR A 388 4.39 20.51 -5.46
CA THR A 388 5.35 20.88 -6.52
C THR A 388 5.43 19.85 -7.65
N GLY A 389 4.60 18.83 -7.59
CA GLY A 389 4.47 17.72 -8.51
C GLY A 389 3.80 16.54 -7.80
N SER A 390 3.76 15.37 -8.42
CA SER A 390 3.21 14.14 -7.80
C SER A 390 3.85 13.77 -6.46
N LEU A 391 5.08 14.25 -6.23
CA LEU A 391 5.80 14.15 -4.96
C LEU A 391 6.44 15.49 -4.62
N THR A 392 6.32 15.93 -3.36
CA THR A 392 6.77 17.23 -2.86
C THR A 392 7.81 17.06 -1.75
N SER A 393 8.91 17.80 -1.83
CA SER A 393 9.90 17.87 -0.75
C SER A 393 9.44 18.84 0.33
N VAL A 394 9.45 18.39 1.59
CA VAL A 394 9.00 19.19 2.74
C VAL A 394 10.12 19.25 3.78
N ASP A 395 10.42 20.46 4.27
CA ASP A 395 11.31 20.67 5.40
C ASP A 395 10.47 20.61 6.69
N LEU A 396 10.65 19.57 7.46
CA LEU A 396 9.88 19.31 8.69
C LEU A 396 10.28 20.19 9.87
N GLY A 397 11.45 20.84 9.82
CA GLY A 397 12.08 21.48 10.99
C GLY A 397 12.71 20.44 11.93
N GLU A 398 12.97 20.85 13.18
CA GLU A 398 13.64 20.04 14.19
C GLU A 398 12.76 19.89 15.44
N ALA A 399 12.58 18.65 15.93
CA ALA A 399 11.96 18.41 17.22
C ALA A 399 12.95 18.66 18.36
N ILE A 400 12.44 19.06 19.53
CA ILE A 400 13.22 19.30 20.74
C ILE A 400 12.77 18.31 21.82
N ALA A 401 13.71 17.70 22.51
CA ALA A 401 13.43 16.86 23.66
C ALA A 401 14.30 17.21 24.85
N ILE A 402 13.80 16.99 26.06
CA ILE A 402 14.50 17.21 27.32
C ILE A 402 14.29 16.02 28.28
N ASP A 403 15.35 15.66 29.00
CA ASP A 403 15.35 14.67 30.06
C ASP A 403 16.46 14.95 31.05
N GLU A 404 16.31 14.51 32.32
CA GLU A 404 17.33 14.72 33.36
C GLU A 404 18.64 13.95 33.08
N SER A 405 18.54 12.80 32.45
CA SER A 405 19.67 11.98 32.02
C SER A 405 20.30 12.45 30.69
N GLY A 406 19.66 13.45 30.03
CA GLY A 406 20.01 13.94 28.70
C GLY A 406 19.39 13.12 27.56
N ILE A 407 19.39 13.72 26.38
CA ILE A 407 18.81 13.09 25.18
C ILE A 407 19.91 12.44 24.36
N GLN A 408 19.74 11.15 24.07
CA GLN A 408 20.65 10.38 23.24
C GLN A 408 20.35 10.59 21.75
N LEU A 409 19.05 10.61 21.37
CA LEU A 409 18.64 10.60 19.96
C LEU A 409 17.23 11.18 19.79
N ILE A 410 17.01 11.93 18.71
CA ILE A 410 15.69 12.30 18.21
C ILE A 410 15.63 11.90 16.74
N ILE A 411 14.62 11.11 16.37
CA ILE A 411 14.38 10.61 15.00
C ILE A 411 12.92 10.82 14.60
N ASN A 412 12.64 10.72 13.31
CA ASN A 412 11.28 10.68 12.79
C ASN A 412 11.15 9.63 11.66
N ASN A 413 9.90 9.30 11.31
CA ASN A 413 9.56 8.34 10.28
C ASN A 413 9.18 8.99 8.94
N SER A 414 9.58 10.24 8.67
CA SER A 414 9.17 10.97 7.48
C SER A 414 9.67 10.28 6.20
N PRO A 415 8.84 10.26 5.15
CA PRO A 415 9.32 9.91 3.82
C PRO A 415 10.27 11.02 3.29
N THR A 416 11.08 10.68 2.30
CA THR A 416 11.96 11.64 1.63
C THR A 416 11.17 12.68 0.81
N LEU A 417 10.02 12.25 0.27
CA LEU A 417 9.09 13.05 -0.52
C LEU A 417 7.66 12.71 -0.11
N PHE A 418 6.78 13.69 -0.16
CA PHE A 418 5.39 13.61 0.28
C PHE A 418 4.45 13.62 -0.94
N SER A 419 3.47 12.73 -0.96
CA SER A 419 2.34 12.76 -1.90
C SER A 419 1.31 13.80 -1.47
N LEU A 420 0.39 14.14 -2.39
CA LEU A 420 -0.79 14.96 -2.07
C LEU A 420 -1.58 14.34 -0.91
N GLY A 421 -2.05 15.18 0.02
CA GLY A 421 -2.82 14.79 1.20
C GLY A 421 -2.04 14.89 2.50
N THR A 422 -2.63 14.34 3.58
CA THR A 422 -2.09 14.42 4.95
C THR A 422 -1.15 13.26 5.24
N SER A 423 0.02 13.58 5.76
CA SER A 423 0.99 12.61 6.27
C SER A 423 1.23 12.83 7.76
N THR A 424 1.27 11.74 8.53
CA THR A 424 1.53 11.77 9.97
C THR A 424 2.97 11.41 10.24
N ILE A 425 3.74 12.34 10.80
CA ILE A 425 5.14 12.17 11.16
C ILE A 425 5.25 11.90 12.64
N ILE A 426 5.84 10.77 13.00
CA ILE A 426 6.10 10.38 14.38
C ILE A 426 7.55 10.73 14.71
N TRP A 427 7.74 11.67 15.63
CA TRP A 427 9.02 12.01 16.20
C TRP A 427 9.26 11.20 17.47
N THR A 428 10.39 10.54 17.59
CA THR A 428 10.76 9.73 18.75
C THR A 428 12.04 10.27 19.38
N ALA A 429 11.99 10.56 20.68
CA ALA A 429 13.16 10.90 21.48
C ALA A 429 13.56 9.72 22.37
N ILE A 430 14.85 9.47 22.49
CA ILE A 430 15.44 8.44 23.35
C ILE A 430 16.44 9.14 24.28
N ASP A 431 16.35 8.91 25.59
CA ASP A 431 17.29 9.42 26.58
C ASP A 431 18.57 8.56 26.66
N ASN A 432 19.53 9.01 27.49
CA ASN A 432 20.80 8.30 27.66
C ASN A 432 20.69 6.96 28.41
N ASN A 433 19.51 6.66 28.99
CA ASN A 433 19.21 5.40 29.66
C ASN A 433 18.34 4.45 28.84
N GLY A 434 17.96 4.86 27.61
CA GLY A 434 17.19 4.05 26.68
C GLY A 434 15.66 4.16 26.84
N ASN A 435 15.14 5.08 27.71
CA ASN A 435 13.70 5.32 27.75
C ASN A 435 13.29 6.18 26.56
N SER A 436 12.09 5.97 26.04
CA SER A 436 11.62 6.65 24.83
C SER A 436 10.26 7.32 25.02
N ALA A 437 10.05 8.42 24.29
CA ALA A 437 8.78 9.10 24.12
C ALA A 437 8.60 9.50 22.65
N PHE A 438 7.36 9.68 22.24
CA PHE A 438 7.04 10.12 20.89
C PHE A 438 6.05 11.29 20.90
N ALA A 439 6.07 12.06 19.82
CA ALA A 439 5.10 13.12 19.52
C ALA A 439 4.84 13.16 18.02
N ILE A 440 3.70 13.74 17.63
CA ILE A 440 3.18 13.69 16.26
C ILE A 440 3.22 15.09 15.65
N GLN A 441 3.61 15.18 14.37
CA GLN A 441 3.51 16.35 13.51
C GLN A 441 2.69 15.96 12.28
N GLN A 442 1.74 16.80 11.85
CA GLN A 442 0.98 16.61 10.60
C GLN A 442 1.63 17.43 9.48
N VAL A 443 1.67 16.83 8.30
CA VAL A 443 2.12 17.48 7.06
C VAL A 443 1.03 17.31 6.01
N ASP A 444 0.40 18.41 5.61
CA ASP A 444 -0.61 18.46 4.56
C ASP A 444 0.03 18.99 3.28
N VAL A 445 0.14 18.16 2.26
CA VAL A 445 0.47 18.60 0.91
C VAL A 445 -0.83 18.86 0.17
N VAL A 446 -1.05 20.11 -0.22
CA VAL A 446 -2.27 20.57 -0.86
C VAL A 446 -1.98 21.09 -2.26
N ASP A 447 -2.95 20.99 -3.14
CA ASP A 447 -2.96 21.65 -4.42
C ASP A 447 -4.07 22.72 -4.43
N THR A 448 -3.67 23.98 -4.45
CA THR A 448 -4.60 25.11 -4.48
C THR A 448 -4.49 25.94 -5.77
N ILE A 449 -3.66 25.49 -6.71
CA ILE A 449 -3.37 26.20 -7.94
C ILE A 449 -4.31 25.68 -9.05
N PRO A 450 -5.22 26.51 -9.60
CA PRO A 450 -6.10 26.07 -10.68
C PRO A 450 -5.32 25.73 -11.95
N PRO A 451 -5.83 24.79 -12.76
CA PRO A 451 -5.22 24.45 -14.04
C PRO A 451 -5.21 25.66 -15.00
N THR A 452 -4.25 25.68 -15.90
CA THR A 452 -4.23 26.61 -17.01
C THR A 452 -5.04 26.05 -18.16
N ILE A 453 -5.92 26.85 -18.77
CA ILE A 453 -6.72 26.46 -19.94
C ILE A 453 -6.38 27.34 -21.14
N SER A 454 -6.11 26.70 -22.30
CA SER A 454 -5.72 27.42 -23.51
C SER A 454 -6.90 28.16 -24.14
N SER A 455 -6.62 29.32 -24.81
CA SER A 455 -7.63 30.01 -25.58
C SER A 455 -8.17 29.14 -26.72
N ILE A 456 -9.47 29.22 -26.95
CA ILE A 456 -10.17 28.50 -28.01
C ILE A 456 -10.81 29.50 -28.96
N PRO A 457 -10.73 29.33 -30.31
CA PRO A 457 -11.32 30.24 -31.25
C PRO A 457 -12.85 30.16 -31.24
N ASP A 458 -13.49 31.33 -31.52
CA ASP A 458 -14.92 31.38 -31.74
C ASP A 458 -15.32 30.59 -32.99
N ILE A 459 -16.52 30.03 -33.00
CA ILE A 459 -17.06 29.25 -34.11
C ILE A 459 -18.19 30.04 -34.79
N ILE A 460 -18.15 30.10 -36.11
CA ILE A 460 -19.22 30.67 -36.94
C ILE A 460 -19.66 29.60 -37.92
N VAL A 461 -20.94 29.23 -37.89
CA VAL A 461 -21.57 28.28 -38.80
C VAL A 461 -22.80 28.84 -39.44
N GLU A 462 -23.13 28.40 -40.65
CA GLU A 462 -24.35 28.79 -41.33
C GLU A 462 -25.54 27.99 -40.81
N ALA A 463 -26.63 28.66 -40.48
CA ALA A 463 -27.84 28.02 -39.96
C ALA A 463 -28.47 27.08 -41.00
N VAL A 464 -28.73 25.85 -40.62
CA VAL A 464 -29.44 24.87 -41.44
C VAL A 464 -30.94 24.86 -41.13
N VAL A 465 -31.27 25.06 -39.84
CA VAL A 465 -32.63 25.12 -39.31
C VAL A 465 -32.76 26.23 -38.27
N PRO A 466 -33.97 26.79 -38.02
CA PRO A 466 -34.11 27.92 -37.10
C PRO A 466 -33.72 27.68 -35.65
N PHE A 467 -33.81 26.45 -35.12
CA PHE A 467 -33.70 26.17 -33.69
C PHE A 467 -32.87 24.91 -33.29
N GLU A 468 -32.48 24.05 -34.22
CA GLU A 468 -31.85 22.74 -33.94
C GLU A 468 -30.57 22.56 -34.75
N ASN A 469 -29.62 23.51 -34.63
CA ASN A 469 -28.34 23.36 -35.31
C ASN A 469 -27.34 22.61 -34.41
N ILE A 470 -26.71 21.60 -34.97
CA ILE A 470 -25.62 20.86 -34.29
C ILE A 470 -24.31 21.52 -34.68
N VAL A 471 -23.51 21.89 -33.67
CA VAL A 471 -22.17 22.44 -33.82
C VAL A 471 -21.17 21.51 -33.13
N GLU A 472 -20.19 21.04 -33.89
CA GLU A 472 -19.12 20.21 -33.32
C GLU A 472 -18.11 21.14 -32.60
N LEU A 473 -17.96 20.94 -31.29
CA LEU A 473 -17.03 21.72 -30.45
C LEU A 473 -15.71 20.99 -30.34
N GLN A 474 -14.61 21.74 -30.41
CA GLN A 474 -13.27 21.21 -30.11
C GLN A 474 -12.92 21.55 -28.69
N GLN A 475 -12.47 20.57 -27.95
CA GLN A 475 -12.04 20.73 -26.56
C GLN A 475 -10.76 21.56 -26.48
N PRO A 476 -10.66 22.56 -25.57
CA PRO A 476 -9.42 23.28 -25.30
C PRO A 476 -8.37 22.35 -24.66
N ILE A 477 -7.11 22.76 -24.71
CA ILE A 477 -6.04 22.09 -23.97
C ILE A 477 -5.96 22.75 -22.59
N ALA A 478 -5.88 21.93 -21.57
CA ALA A 478 -5.59 22.39 -20.22
C ALA A 478 -4.37 21.66 -19.66
N ASP A 479 -3.65 22.31 -18.76
CA ASP A 479 -2.41 21.80 -18.16
C ASP A 479 -2.32 22.23 -16.70
N ASP A 480 -1.83 21.33 -15.87
CA ASP A 480 -1.60 21.51 -14.44
C ASP A 480 -0.41 20.68 -13.96
N ILE A 481 0.20 21.06 -12.84
CA ILE A 481 1.40 20.41 -12.29
C ILE A 481 1.12 18.99 -11.78
N LEU A 482 -0.10 18.73 -11.30
CA LEU A 482 -0.57 17.41 -10.86
C LEU A 482 -1.44 16.73 -11.93
N GLY A 483 -1.76 17.44 -13.00
CA GLY A 483 -2.56 16.97 -14.11
C GLY A 483 -4.02 17.42 -14.06
N VAL A 484 -4.68 17.35 -15.20
CA VAL A 484 -6.07 17.74 -15.41
C VAL A 484 -6.94 16.49 -15.45
N VAL A 485 -7.90 16.40 -14.52
CA VAL A 485 -8.83 15.25 -14.39
C VAL A 485 -9.96 15.33 -15.42
N SER A 486 -10.49 16.53 -15.68
CA SER A 486 -11.60 16.68 -16.60
C SER A 486 -11.63 18.04 -17.31
N ILE A 487 -12.15 18.05 -18.53
CA ILE A 487 -12.53 19.27 -19.24
C ILE A 487 -13.96 19.07 -19.72
N THR A 488 -14.88 19.88 -19.22
CA THR A 488 -16.31 19.83 -19.51
C THR A 488 -16.79 21.15 -20.11
N ASN A 489 -17.99 21.18 -20.67
CA ASN A 489 -18.63 22.40 -21.13
C ASN A 489 -20.14 22.38 -20.85
N ASP A 490 -20.76 23.57 -20.91
CA ASP A 490 -22.18 23.80 -20.70
C ASP A 490 -22.96 23.99 -22.02
N ALA A 491 -22.39 23.51 -23.13
CA ALA A 491 -23.02 23.65 -24.44
C ALA A 491 -24.42 22.98 -24.50
N PRO A 492 -25.40 23.63 -25.10
CA PRO A 492 -26.70 23.03 -25.36
C PRO A 492 -26.58 21.94 -26.44
N GLU A 493 -27.48 20.94 -26.41
CA GLU A 493 -27.56 19.87 -27.44
C GLU A 493 -27.78 20.45 -28.86
N PHE A 494 -28.54 21.57 -28.96
CA PHE A 494 -28.80 22.28 -30.19
C PHE A 494 -28.59 23.79 -30.03
N PHE A 495 -27.94 24.40 -30.99
CA PHE A 495 -27.68 25.85 -31.00
C PHE A 495 -28.77 26.62 -31.75
N PRO A 496 -29.41 27.63 -31.14
CA PRO A 496 -30.34 28.50 -31.81
C PRO A 496 -29.59 29.47 -32.75
N VAL A 497 -30.30 30.04 -33.74
CA VAL A 497 -29.76 31.10 -34.57
C VAL A 497 -29.45 32.31 -33.70
N GLY A 498 -28.24 32.83 -33.79
CA GLY A 498 -27.72 33.93 -32.99
C GLY A 498 -26.38 33.58 -32.30
N GLU A 499 -26.07 34.28 -31.24
CA GLU A 499 -24.85 34.06 -30.46
C GLU A 499 -25.16 33.24 -29.19
N THR A 500 -24.37 32.17 -28.94
CA THR A 500 -24.40 31.37 -27.73
C THR A 500 -23.00 31.38 -27.14
N MET A 501 -22.87 31.69 -25.85
CA MET A 501 -21.62 31.52 -25.09
C MET A 501 -21.57 30.12 -24.49
N VAL A 502 -20.48 29.43 -24.70
CA VAL A 502 -20.18 28.13 -24.13
C VAL A 502 -19.03 28.30 -23.17
N THR A 503 -19.22 27.87 -21.92
CA THR A 503 -18.19 27.89 -20.89
C THR A 503 -17.52 26.51 -20.82
N TRP A 504 -16.23 26.46 -21.03
CA TRP A 504 -15.40 25.29 -20.79
C TRP A 504 -14.80 25.36 -19.39
N THR A 505 -14.88 24.28 -18.65
CA THR A 505 -14.34 24.15 -17.29
C THR A 505 -13.31 23.04 -17.27
N ALA A 506 -12.07 23.36 -16.93
CA ALA A 506 -11.02 22.37 -16.62
C ALA A 506 -10.96 22.19 -15.10
N THR A 507 -10.82 20.95 -14.65
CA THR A 507 -10.65 20.57 -13.23
C THR A 507 -9.37 19.76 -13.09
N ASP A 508 -8.52 20.08 -12.10
CA ASP A 508 -7.30 19.37 -11.79
C ASP A 508 -7.51 18.25 -10.74
N VAL A 509 -6.42 17.60 -10.34
CA VAL A 509 -6.39 16.54 -9.31
C VAL A 509 -6.75 17.10 -7.93
N GLY A 510 -6.38 18.35 -7.61
CA GLY A 510 -6.72 19.03 -6.36
C GLY A 510 -8.19 19.48 -6.27
N GLY A 511 -8.94 19.35 -7.38
CA GLY A 511 -10.33 19.83 -7.47
C GLY A 511 -10.46 21.32 -7.79
N ASN A 512 -9.36 22.03 -8.10
CA ASN A 512 -9.40 23.42 -8.51
C ASN A 512 -9.89 23.53 -9.95
N THR A 513 -10.52 24.65 -10.30
CA THR A 513 -11.12 24.81 -11.62
C THR A 513 -10.67 26.10 -12.31
N ALA A 514 -10.53 26.03 -13.64
CA ALA A 514 -10.37 27.17 -14.51
C ALA A 514 -11.40 27.16 -15.63
N ASN A 515 -11.86 28.35 -16.05
CA ASN A 515 -12.91 28.48 -17.04
C ASN A 515 -12.43 29.34 -18.21
N ILE A 516 -12.93 29.03 -19.42
CA ILE A 516 -12.78 29.87 -20.61
C ILE A 516 -14.09 29.88 -21.40
N GLU A 517 -14.42 31.02 -21.97
CA GLU A 517 -15.61 31.17 -22.79
C GLU A 517 -15.29 31.06 -24.28
N GLN A 518 -16.17 30.39 -25.02
CA GLN A 518 -16.15 30.26 -26.47
C GLN A 518 -17.48 30.76 -27.03
N LYS A 519 -17.43 31.67 -27.98
CA LYS A 519 -18.63 32.18 -28.65
C LYS A 519 -18.94 31.34 -29.88
N ILE A 520 -20.17 30.86 -29.95
CA ILE A 520 -20.73 30.15 -31.09
C ILE A 520 -21.76 31.01 -31.75
N THR A 521 -21.59 31.30 -33.03
CA THR A 521 -22.52 32.11 -33.86
C THR A 521 -23.11 31.22 -34.94
N VAL A 522 -24.41 31.05 -34.91
CA VAL A 522 -25.18 30.28 -35.91
C VAL A 522 -25.96 31.22 -36.79
#